data_63f8897e748d3f00037528fb41abc204
#
_entry.id   63f8897e748d3f00037528fb41abc204
#
_cell.length_a   1.000
_cell.length_b   1.000
_cell.length_c   1.000
_cell.angle_alpha   90.00
_cell.angle_beta   90.00
_cell.angle_gamma   90.00
#
_symmetry.space_group_name_H-M   'P 1'
#
loop_
_entity.id
_entity.type
_entity.pdbx_description
1 polymer ?
#
loop_
_entity_poly.entity_id
_entity_poly.type
_entity_poly.pdbx_seq_one_letter_code
_entity_poly.pdbx_strand_id
1 'polypeptide(L)'
;MMGKLPASVFTKSNWLLDVRLGMLDVACHAMNATSFYKRSNFVTHLPVECLYSPSHFWLADVGGGKWRVGFTKFATRMLGEIVEVRFEKTAGAALESGEIVGSIEGFKAISDLYSCANGTFSAANPALASAVEKVGEDPYGEGWLYEIEGTPDEKCVPLDAYRTMLDATIDRILEKQKHDEDQP
;
A
#
# COMPACT_ATOMS: atom_id res chain seq x y z
N MET A 1 -39.67 57.76 9.31
CA MET A 1 -39.20 57.03 8.13
C MET A 1 -38.24 55.93 8.63
N MET A 2 -38.71 54.71 8.67
CA MET A 2 -37.95 53.54 9.16
C MET A 2 -37.31 52.86 7.95
N GLY A 3 -36.00 52.88 7.86
CA GLY A 3 -35.24 52.12 6.85
C GLY A 3 -34.97 50.69 7.31
N LYS A 4 -35.52 49.72 6.59
CA LYS A 4 -35.22 48.29 6.77
C LYS A 4 -33.84 47.97 6.25
N LEU A 5 -33.00 47.30 7.05
CA LEU A 5 -31.76 46.61 6.66
C LEU A 5 -32.11 45.27 6.01
N PRO A 6 -31.44 44.84 4.93
CA PRO A 6 -31.67 43.54 4.32
C PRO A 6 -30.93 42.44 5.11
N ALA A 7 -31.61 41.30 5.30
CA ALA A 7 -31.06 40.10 5.88
C ALA A 7 -29.99 39.50 4.98
N SER A 8 -28.80 39.27 5.51
CA SER A 8 -27.74 38.54 4.85
C SER A 8 -28.11 37.07 4.77
N VAL A 9 -28.20 36.55 3.53
CA VAL A 9 -28.41 35.14 3.22
C VAL A 9 -27.12 34.41 3.58
N PHE A 10 -27.16 33.63 4.65
CA PHE A 10 -26.10 32.72 5.04
C PHE A 10 -26.25 31.43 4.22
N THR A 11 -25.51 31.33 3.11
CA THR A 11 -25.48 30.11 2.30
C THR A 11 -24.68 29.02 3.01
N LYS A 12 -25.40 27.99 3.49
CA LYS A 12 -24.83 26.73 3.98
C LYS A 12 -24.32 25.90 2.81
N SER A 13 -23.11 26.10 2.33
CA SER A 13 -22.57 25.20 1.30
C SER A 13 -21.06 25.22 1.05
N ASN A 14 -20.21 25.47 2.04
CA ASN A 14 -18.77 25.34 1.78
C ASN A 14 -17.96 24.50 2.77
N TRP A 15 -18.54 24.06 3.88
CA TRP A 15 -17.76 23.30 4.87
C TRP A 15 -17.63 21.79 4.56
N LEU A 16 -18.52 21.23 3.75
CA LEU A 16 -18.47 19.81 3.31
C LEU A 16 -17.42 19.55 2.23
N LEU A 17 -17.00 20.58 1.47
CA LEU A 17 -15.91 20.46 0.50
C LEU A 17 -14.54 20.54 1.18
N ASP A 18 -14.38 21.37 2.22
CA ASP A 18 -13.11 21.52 2.94
C ASP A 18 -12.76 20.26 3.77
N VAL A 19 -13.76 19.56 4.31
CA VAL A 19 -13.53 18.30 5.05
C VAL A 19 -13.09 17.17 4.11
N ARG A 20 -13.57 17.13 2.85
CA ARG A 20 -13.14 16.14 1.87
C ARG A 20 -11.75 16.41 1.30
N LEU A 21 -11.37 17.69 1.11
CA LEU A 21 -10.00 18.04 0.70
C LEU A 21 -8.99 17.75 1.82
N GLY A 22 -9.33 18.01 3.09
CA GLY A 22 -8.44 17.73 4.22
C GLY A 22 -8.17 16.24 4.46
N MET A 23 -9.13 15.35 4.16
CA MET A 23 -8.94 13.88 4.29
C MET A 23 -8.09 13.28 3.15
N LEU A 24 -8.15 13.84 1.95
CA LEU A 24 -7.28 13.45 0.84
C LEU A 24 -5.82 13.88 1.05
N ASP A 25 -5.61 15.00 1.76
CA ASP A 25 -4.28 15.57 1.98
C ASP A 25 -3.48 14.82 3.06
N VAL A 26 -4.13 14.23 4.07
CA VAL A 26 -3.45 13.49 5.14
C VAL A 26 -2.88 12.16 4.63
N ALA A 27 -3.60 11.44 3.78
CA ALA A 27 -3.12 10.19 3.19
C ALA A 27 -1.99 10.43 2.17
N CYS A 28 -2.02 11.55 1.46
CA CYS A 28 -0.96 11.96 0.52
C CYS A 28 0.29 12.47 1.26
N HIS A 29 0.16 13.04 2.46
CA HIS A 29 1.28 13.58 3.24
C HIS A 29 2.16 12.48 3.86
N ALA A 30 1.57 11.37 4.29
CA ALA A 30 2.28 10.23 4.88
C ALA A 30 3.23 9.53 3.90
N MET A 31 2.95 9.61 2.59
CA MET A 31 3.76 8.97 1.55
C MET A 31 4.85 9.89 0.96
N ASN A 32 4.89 11.17 1.34
CA ASN A 32 5.86 12.14 0.79
C ASN A 32 7.26 12.02 1.40
N ALA A 33 7.39 11.58 2.65
CA ALA A 33 8.68 11.35 3.28
C ALA A 33 9.19 9.94 2.93
N THR A 34 10.26 9.86 2.16
CA THR A 34 10.89 8.60 1.80
C THR A 34 12.32 8.53 2.27
N SER A 35 12.80 7.33 2.52
CA SER A 35 14.18 7.05 2.90
C SER A 35 14.86 6.20 1.83
N PHE A 36 16.02 6.64 1.38
CA PHE A 36 16.83 5.90 0.41
C PHE A 36 17.31 4.57 1.00
N TYR A 37 17.18 3.51 0.21
CA TYR A 37 17.66 2.17 0.52
C TYR A 37 18.44 1.58 -0.65
N LYS A 38 19.59 0.97 -0.34
CA LYS A 38 20.41 0.25 -1.32
C LYS A 38 21.01 -1.00 -0.68
N ARG A 39 20.84 -2.15 -1.33
CA ARG A 39 21.55 -3.39 -1.03
C ARG A 39 21.91 -4.09 -2.33
N SER A 40 23.23 -4.33 -2.56
CA SER A 40 23.71 -4.84 -3.83
C SER A 40 23.19 -4.02 -5.04
N ASN A 41 22.57 -4.66 -6.01
CA ASN A 41 21.95 -4.03 -7.19
C ASN A 41 20.51 -3.56 -6.97
N PHE A 42 19.96 -3.74 -5.78
CA PHE A 42 18.62 -3.26 -5.46
C PHE A 42 18.69 -1.88 -4.85
N VAL A 43 17.97 -0.95 -5.48
CA VAL A 43 17.85 0.46 -5.03
C VAL A 43 16.39 0.85 -5.04
N THR A 44 15.95 1.51 -3.97
CA THR A 44 14.58 2.04 -3.86
C THR A 44 14.50 3.20 -2.87
N HIS A 45 13.36 3.87 -2.82
CA HIS A 45 12.97 4.78 -1.76
C HIS A 45 11.78 4.15 -1.02
N LEU A 46 11.86 4.07 0.30
CA LEU A 46 10.84 3.46 1.15
C LEU A 46 10.11 4.57 1.91
N PRO A 47 8.76 4.64 1.89
CA PRO A 47 7.99 5.56 2.72
C PRO A 47 8.32 5.40 4.21
N VAL A 48 8.54 6.53 4.90
CA VAL A 48 9.05 6.51 6.28
C VAL A 48 7.94 6.13 7.28
N GLU A 49 6.71 6.54 7.03
CA GLU A 49 5.59 6.40 7.98
C GLU A 49 4.73 5.16 7.75
N CYS A 50 5.12 4.29 6.81
CA CYS A 50 4.46 3.02 6.59
C CYS A 50 4.91 1.95 7.58
N LEU A 51 4.01 1.00 7.85
CA LEU A 51 4.37 -0.31 8.36
C LEU A 51 4.66 -1.25 7.20
N TYR A 52 5.45 -2.27 7.47
CA TYR A 52 5.87 -3.25 6.47
C TYR A 52 5.70 -4.67 6.98
N SER A 53 5.09 -5.52 6.17
CA SER A 53 4.92 -6.94 6.51
C SER A 53 6.14 -7.77 6.11
N PRO A 54 6.34 -8.96 6.71
CA PRO A 54 7.35 -9.92 6.28
C PRO A 54 7.17 -10.41 4.84
N SER A 55 5.96 -10.35 4.30
CA SER A 55 5.63 -10.69 2.90
C SER A 55 5.80 -9.51 1.94
N HIS A 56 6.49 -8.45 2.38
CA HIS A 56 6.83 -7.28 1.58
C HIS A 56 5.63 -6.43 1.10
N PHE A 57 4.55 -6.40 1.89
CA PHE A 57 3.51 -5.37 1.76
C PHE A 57 3.89 -4.16 2.60
N TRP A 58 3.45 -2.99 2.17
CA TRP A 58 3.44 -1.78 2.98
C TRP A 58 2.00 -1.43 3.38
N LEU A 59 1.84 -0.82 4.53
CA LEU A 59 0.57 -0.36 5.07
C LEU A 59 0.71 1.13 5.44
N ALA A 60 -0.14 1.98 4.88
CA ALA A 60 -0.24 3.39 5.22
C ALA A 60 -1.54 3.66 5.96
N ASP A 61 -1.46 4.36 7.09
CA ASP A 61 -2.64 4.83 7.81
C ASP A 61 -3.29 5.97 7.01
N VAL A 62 -4.53 5.75 6.59
CA VAL A 62 -5.34 6.76 5.88
C VAL A 62 -6.37 7.41 6.80
N GLY A 63 -6.26 7.16 8.10
CA GLY A 63 -7.15 7.71 9.13
C GLY A 63 -8.39 6.86 9.37
N GLY A 64 -9.02 7.09 10.54
CA GLY A 64 -10.25 6.40 10.91
C GLY A 64 -10.13 4.90 11.14
N GLY A 65 -8.92 4.38 11.43
CA GLY A 65 -8.66 2.93 11.56
C GLY A 65 -8.58 2.19 10.22
N LYS A 66 -8.47 2.93 9.12
CA LYS A 66 -8.35 2.38 7.77
C LYS A 66 -6.90 2.41 7.31
N TRP A 67 -6.49 1.33 6.67
CA TRP A 67 -5.14 1.12 6.16
C TRP A 67 -5.20 0.86 4.66
N ARG A 68 -4.34 1.56 3.92
CA ARG A 68 -4.09 1.29 2.51
C ARG A 68 -2.91 0.36 2.41
N VAL A 69 -3.04 -0.67 1.59
CA VAL A 69 -2.06 -1.75 1.46
C VAL A 69 -1.58 -1.86 0.02
N GLY A 70 -0.28 -2.02 -0.15
CA GLY A 70 0.32 -2.26 -1.46
C GLY A 70 1.62 -3.04 -1.37
N PHE A 71 2.18 -3.43 -2.50
CA PHE A 71 3.47 -4.09 -2.55
C PHE A 71 4.62 -3.08 -2.47
N THR A 72 5.69 -3.47 -1.78
CA THR A 72 6.95 -2.72 -1.87
C THR A 72 7.59 -2.87 -3.25
N LYS A 73 8.46 -1.93 -3.62
CA LYS A 73 9.24 -2.03 -4.88
C LYS A 73 10.06 -3.32 -4.96
N PHE A 74 10.42 -3.90 -3.82
CA PHE A 74 11.09 -5.20 -3.79
C PHE A 74 10.16 -6.31 -4.26
N ALA A 75 8.94 -6.40 -3.73
CA ALA A 75 7.98 -7.42 -4.14
C ALA A 75 7.64 -7.31 -5.64
N THR A 76 7.37 -6.10 -6.13
CA THR A 76 7.05 -5.90 -7.55
C THR A 76 8.22 -6.28 -8.48
N ARG A 77 9.46 -6.02 -8.06
CA ARG A 77 10.65 -6.44 -8.83
C ARG A 77 10.79 -7.97 -8.90
N MET A 78 10.40 -8.67 -7.84
CA MET A 78 10.43 -10.14 -7.83
C MET A 78 9.37 -10.74 -8.75
N LEU A 79 8.19 -10.11 -8.84
CA LEU A 79 7.11 -10.55 -9.74
C LEU A 79 7.37 -10.18 -11.22
N GLY A 80 8.16 -9.15 -11.47
CA GLY A 80 8.36 -8.59 -12.80
C GLY A 80 7.24 -7.64 -13.21
N GLU A 81 6.98 -7.50 -14.51
CA GLU A 81 5.86 -6.74 -15.04
C GLU A 81 4.55 -7.36 -14.58
N ILE A 82 3.65 -6.54 -14.03
CA ILE A 82 2.38 -7.01 -13.49
C ILE A 82 1.38 -7.13 -14.63
N VAL A 83 0.75 -8.29 -14.72
CA VAL A 83 -0.19 -8.67 -15.79
C VAL A 83 -1.63 -8.59 -15.30
N GLU A 84 -1.88 -9.06 -14.08
CA GLU A 84 -3.24 -9.12 -13.53
C GLU A 84 -3.23 -9.06 -12.00
N VAL A 85 -4.28 -8.44 -11.45
CA VAL A 85 -4.62 -8.46 -10.02
C VAL A 85 -6.08 -8.89 -9.89
N ARG A 86 -6.35 -9.92 -9.12
CA ARG A 86 -7.70 -10.43 -8.84
C ARG A 86 -7.96 -10.39 -7.35
N PHE A 87 -9.12 -9.88 -6.96
CA PHE A 87 -9.60 -9.92 -5.59
C PHE A 87 -10.75 -10.91 -5.46
N GLU A 88 -10.68 -11.75 -4.42
CA GLU A 88 -11.73 -12.73 -4.08
C GLU A 88 -12.67 -12.20 -3.00
N LYS A 89 -12.31 -11.11 -2.35
CA LYS A 89 -13.08 -10.46 -1.30
C LYS A 89 -13.82 -9.25 -1.82
N THR A 90 -15.02 -9.07 -1.28
CA THR A 90 -15.88 -7.90 -1.56
C THR A 90 -15.92 -6.98 -0.35
N ALA A 91 -16.28 -5.71 -0.56
CA ALA A 91 -16.44 -4.74 0.51
C ALA A 91 -17.37 -5.27 1.63
N GLY A 92 -16.93 -5.11 2.87
CA GLY A 92 -17.62 -5.62 4.05
C GLY A 92 -17.23 -7.03 4.49
N ALA A 93 -16.40 -7.76 3.72
CA ALA A 93 -15.93 -9.09 4.12
C ALA A 93 -14.98 -8.99 5.32
N ALA A 94 -15.20 -9.80 6.34
CA ALA A 94 -14.26 -9.94 7.46
C ALA A 94 -12.97 -10.60 6.98
N LEU A 95 -11.84 -10.14 7.51
CA LEU A 95 -10.51 -10.64 7.20
C LEU A 95 -9.72 -10.92 8.47
N GLU A 96 -8.99 -12.03 8.43
CA GLU A 96 -7.95 -12.32 9.40
C GLU A 96 -6.56 -12.10 8.78
N SER A 97 -5.59 -11.72 9.60
CA SER A 97 -4.20 -11.59 9.13
C SER A 97 -3.67 -12.91 8.56
N GLY A 98 -3.04 -12.84 7.39
CA GLY A 98 -2.57 -14.02 6.65
C GLY A 98 -3.62 -14.69 5.78
N GLU A 99 -4.89 -14.27 5.82
CA GLU A 99 -5.93 -14.77 4.94
C GLU A 99 -5.71 -14.30 3.50
N ILE A 100 -5.97 -15.16 2.52
CA ILE A 100 -5.87 -14.81 1.10
C ILE A 100 -7.04 -13.89 0.72
N VAL A 101 -6.73 -12.73 0.16
CA VAL A 101 -7.69 -11.73 -0.33
C VAL A 101 -7.79 -11.72 -1.84
N GLY A 102 -6.87 -12.41 -2.52
CA GLY A 102 -6.82 -12.49 -3.97
C GLY A 102 -5.49 -13.02 -4.48
N SER A 103 -5.19 -12.75 -5.73
CA SER A 103 -3.94 -13.15 -6.40
C SER A 103 -3.42 -12.05 -7.29
N ILE A 104 -2.12 -12.10 -7.56
CA ILE A 104 -1.43 -11.23 -8.50
C ILE A 104 -0.55 -12.06 -9.43
N GLU A 105 -0.64 -11.78 -10.72
CA GLU A 105 0.19 -12.37 -11.74
C GLU A 105 1.17 -11.34 -12.29
N GLY A 106 2.44 -11.66 -12.20
CA GLY A 106 3.51 -10.96 -12.87
C GLY A 106 4.20 -11.86 -13.90
N PHE A 107 4.95 -11.25 -14.79
CA PHE A 107 5.64 -11.98 -15.87
C PHE A 107 6.56 -13.11 -15.36
N LYS A 108 7.11 -12.97 -14.15
CA LYS A 108 8.06 -13.93 -13.56
C LYS A 108 7.42 -14.92 -12.60
N ALA A 109 6.28 -14.59 -11.99
CA ALA A 109 5.67 -15.42 -10.96
C ALA A 109 4.21 -15.01 -10.71
N ILE A 110 3.45 -15.97 -10.17
CA ILE A 110 2.12 -15.73 -9.57
C ILE A 110 2.28 -15.79 -8.06
N SER A 111 1.58 -14.93 -7.34
CA SER A 111 1.57 -14.91 -5.88
C SER A 111 0.17 -14.66 -5.35
N ASP A 112 -0.13 -15.19 -4.17
CA ASP A 112 -1.31 -14.83 -3.42
C ASP A 112 -1.16 -13.42 -2.82
N LEU A 113 -2.27 -12.73 -2.70
CA LEU A 113 -2.40 -11.49 -1.94
C LEU A 113 -2.94 -11.83 -0.54
N TYR A 114 -2.19 -11.46 0.49
CA TYR A 114 -2.55 -11.75 1.87
C TYR A 114 -3.07 -10.51 2.59
N SER A 115 -3.99 -10.72 3.51
CA SER A 115 -4.35 -9.69 4.48
C SER A 115 -3.18 -9.45 5.45
N CYS A 116 -2.82 -8.18 5.62
CA CYS A 116 -1.79 -7.75 6.58
C CYS A 116 -2.41 -7.16 7.86
N ALA A 117 -3.71 -7.34 8.06
CA ALA A 117 -4.45 -6.82 9.20
C ALA A 117 -5.65 -7.72 9.53
N ASN A 118 -6.13 -7.62 10.78
CA ASN A 118 -7.41 -8.16 11.19
C ASN A 118 -8.47 -7.06 11.08
N GLY A 119 -9.57 -7.32 10.38
CA GLY A 119 -10.61 -6.30 10.21
C GLY A 119 -11.58 -6.60 9.08
N THR A 120 -11.90 -5.58 8.30
CA THR A 120 -12.91 -5.66 7.23
C THR A 120 -12.33 -5.12 5.93
N PHE A 121 -12.43 -5.89 4.85
CA PHE A 121 -12.05 -5.44 3.50
C PHE A 121 -12.92 -4.24 3.09
N SER A 122 -12.30 -3.09 2.85
CA SER A 122 -13.03 -1.87 2.49
C SER A 122 -13.23 -1.74 0.99
N ALA A 123 -12.15 -1.82 0.23
CA ALA A 123 -12.19 -1.69 -1.23
C ALA A 123 -10.90 -2.21 -1.87
N ALA A 124 -11.00 -2.72 -3.10
CA ALA A 124 -9.88 -2.84 -4.01
C ALA A 124 -9.58 -1.49 -4.67
N ASN A 125 -8.35 -1.28 -5.14
CA ASN A 125 -8.00 -0.09 -5.91
C ASN A 125 -8.73 -0.11 -7.27
N PRO A 126 -9.66 0.80 -7.53
CA PRO A 126 -10.43 0.78 -8.77
C PRO A 126 -9.58 1.12 -10.00
N ALA A 127 -8.45 1.82 -9.85
CA ALA A 127 -7.56 2.18 -10.95
C ALA A 127 -6.90 0.96 -11.59
N LEU A 128 -6.70 -0.13 -10.83
CA LEU A 128 -6.03 -1.34 -11.34
C LEU A 128 -6.85 -2.07 -12.41
N ALA A 129 -8.14 -1.82 -12.52
CA ALA A 129 -8.96 -2.38 -13.60
C ALA A 129 -8.54 -1.89 -14.99
N SER A 130 -7.90 -0.72 -15.09
CA SER A 130 -7.47 -0.11 -16.36
C SER A 130 -5.97 0.22 -16.43
N ALA A 131 -5.27 0.15 -15.30
CA ALA A 131 -3.86 0.55 -15.16
C ALA A 131 -3.13 -0.35 -14.15
N VAL A 132 -3.14 -1.67 -14.41
CA VAL A 132 -2.53 -2.68 -13.53
C VAL A 132 -1.02 -2.51 -13.42
N GLU A 133 -0.37 -1.98 -14.44
CA GLU A 133 1.06 -1.66 -14.49
C GLU A 133 1.50 -0.70 -13.38
N LYS A 134 0.57 0.12 -12.85
CA LYS A 134 0.84 1.04 -11.73
C LYS A 134 1.34 0.34 -10.47
N VAL A 135 0.94 -0.91 -10.25
CA VAL A 135 1.48 -1.71 -9.13
C VAL A 135 3.00 -1.79 -9.19
N GLY A 136 3.57 -1.92 -10.37
CA GLY A 136 5.02 -1.98 -10.59
C GLY A 136 5.68 -0.62 -10.78
N GLU A 137 5.03 0.32 -11.47
CA GLU A 137 5.58 1.63 -11.81
C GLU A 137 5.60 2.58 -10.62
N ASP A 138 4.45 2.68 -9.92
CA ASP A 138 4.23 3.59 -8.79
C ASP A 138 3.65 2.83 -7.58
N PRO A 139 4.40 1.86 -7.01
CA PRO A 139 3.89 0.96 -5.98
C PRO A 139 3.48 1.66 -4.68
N TYR A 140 4.00 2.84 -4.41
CA TYR A 140 3.71 3.62 -3.19
C TYR A 140 2.69 4.75 -3.42
N GLY A 141 2.30 5.01 -4.66
CA GLY A 141 1.29 5.99 -5.03
C GLY A 141 0.06 5.33 -5.64
N GLU A 142 -0.12 5.45 -6.96
CA GLU A 142 -1.32 4.95 -7.66
C GLU A 142 -1.44 3.41 -7.66
N GLY A 143 -0.33 2.68 -7.45
CA GLY A 143 -0.27 1.22 -7.49
C GLY A 143 -0.62 0.51 -6.17
N TRP A 144 -1.31 1.16 -5.22
CA TRP A 144 -1.82 0.47 -4.05
C TRP A 144 -2.82 -0.63 -4.44
N LEU A 145 -2.97 -1.66 -3.60
CA LEU A 145 -3.77 -2.85 -3.94
C LEU A 145 -5.18 -2.78 -3.36
N TYR A 146 -5.30 -2.62 -2.04
CA TYR A 146 -6.59 -2.64 -1.34
C TYR A 146 -6.56 -1.78 -0.07
N GLU A 147 -7.74 -1.51 0.46
CA GLU A 147 -7.93 -0.87 1.77
C GLU A 147 -8.65 -1.82 2.73
N ILE A 148 -8.24 -1.80 3.98
CA ILE A 148 -8.80 -2.58 5.09
C ILE A 148 -9.05 -1.66 6.28
N GLU A 149 -10.20 -1.79 6.93
CA GLU A 149 -10.50 -1.14 8.20
C GLU A 149 -10.26 -2.13 9.34
N GLY A 150 -9.31 -1.82 10.24
CA GLY A 150 -8.94 -2.74 11.30
C GLY A 150 -7.59 -2.46 11.92
N THR A 151 -6.97 -3.51 12.46
CA THR A 151 -5.69 -3.44 13.15
C THR A 151 -4.62 -4.22 12.38
N PRO A 152 -3.48 -3.59 12.02
CA PRO A 152 -2.35 -4.26 11.39
C PRO A 152 -1.88 -5.48 12.19
N ASP A 153 -1.38 -6.48 11.49
CA ASP A 153 -0.72 -7.64 12.10
C ASP A 153 0.46 -7.19 12.97
N GLU A 154 0.64 -7.82 14.12
CA GLU A 154 1.77 -7.56 15.02
C GLU A 154 3.15 -7.79 14.39
N LYS A 155 3.21 -8.59 13.32
CA LYS A 155 4.42 -8.82 12.52
C LYS A 155 4.75 -7.67 11.57
N CYS A 156 3.82 -6.73 11.36
CA CYS A 156 4.09 -5.52 10.60
C CYS A 156 4.97 -4.59 11.43
N VAL A 157 6.07 -4.16 10.83
CA VAL A 157 7.15 -3.44 11.52
C VAL A 157 7.42 -2.08 10.89
N PRO A 158 7.94 -1.10 11.63
CA PRO A 158 8.37 0.17 11.07
C PRO A 158 9.59 0.01 10.14
N LEU A 159 9.89 1.06 9.39
CA LEU A 159 10.90 1.09 8.33
C LEU A 159 12.26 0.52 8.73
N ASP A 160 12.82 0.87 9.88
CA ASP A 160 14.17 0.44 10.27
C ASP A 160 14.25 -1.07 10.50
N ALA A 161 13.24 -1.65 11.13
CA ALA A 161 13.14 -3.10 11.29
C ALA A 161 12.93 -3.81 9.93
N TYR A 162 12.13 -3.21 9.04
CA TYR A 162 11.94 -3.73 7.69
C TYR A 162 13.23 -3.71 6.86
N ARG A 163 14.06 -2.69 6.98
CA ARG A 163 15.37 -2.63 6.31
C ARG A 163 16.25 -3.82 6.70
N THR A 164 16.32 -4.13 7.98
CA THR A 164 17.08 -5.28 8.47
C THR A 164 16.54 -6.60 7.90
N MET A 165 15.22 -6.73 7.83
CA MET A 165 14.55 -7.89 7.24
C MET A 165 14.82 -8.00 5.73
N LEU A 166 14.79 -6.86 5.02
CA LEU A 166 15.05 -6.77 3.59
C LEU A 166 16.51 -7.11 3.26
N ASP A 167 17.47 -6.64 4.08
CA ASP A 167 18.88 -7.00 3.98
C ASP A 167 19.08 -8.52 4.04
N ALA A 168 18.52 -9.16 5.06
CA ALA A 168 18.62 -10.61 5.22
C ALA A 168 17.97 -11.39 4.05
N THR A 169 16.86 -10.87 3.50
CA THR A 169 16.19 -11.49 2.36
C THR A 169 17.03 -11.39 1.10
N ILE A 170 17.60 -10.20 0.81
CA ILE A 170 18.44 -9.99 -0.36
C ILE A 170 19.71 -10.83 -0.28
N ASP A 171 20.38 -10.86 0.89
CA ASP A 171 21.59 -11.65 1.08
C ASP A 171 21.36 -13.14 0.82
N ARG A 172 20.25 -13.69 1.33
CA ARG A 172 19.86 -15.09 1.07
C ARG A 172 19.64 -15.38 -0.42
N ILE A 173 19.02 -14.44 -1.14
CA ILE A 173 18.83 -14.58 -2.61
C ILE A 173 20.18 -14.59 -3.32
N LEU A 174 21.09 -13.68 -2.95
CA LEU A 174 22.42 -13.61 -3.56
C LEU A 174 23.29 -14.84 -3.26
N GLU A 175 23.20 -15.38 -2.06
CA GLU A 175 23.88 -16.63 -1.68
C GLU A 175 23.37 -17.82 -2.51
N LYS A 176 22.04 -17.91 -2.67
CA LYS A 176 21.44 -18.95 -3.50
C LYS A 176 21.87 -18.86 -4.96
N GLN A 177 21.86 -17.65 -5.54
CA GLN A 177 22.31 -17.43 -6.93
C GLN A 177 23.78 -17.86 -7.14
N LYS A 178 24.68 -17.53 -6.21
CA LYS A 178 26.07 -17.97 -6.27
C LYS A 178 26.20 -19.49 -6.22
N HIS A 179 25.42 -20.13 -5.35
CA HIS A 179 25.45 -21.60 -5.24
C HIS A 179 24.95 -22.29 -6.51
N ASP A 180 23.94 -21.73 -7.15
CA ASP A 180 23.38 -22.25 -8.40
C ASP A 180 24.35 -22.06 -9.59
N GLU A 181 25.17 -20.97 -9.60
CA GLU A 181 26.20 -20.71 -10.61
C GLU A 181 27.44 -21.62 -10.45
N ASP A 182 27.76 -22.05 -9.21
CA ASP A 182 28.91 -22.89 -8.90
C ASP A 182 28.62 -24.40 -9.07
N GLN A 183 27.40 -24.79 -9.39
CA GLN A 183 27.05 -26.19 -9.71
C GLN A 183 27.19 -26.45 -11.21
N PRO A 184 28.06 -27.38 -11.66
CA PRO A 184 28.26 -27.70 -13.06
C PRO A 184 27.08 -28.39 -13.73
#